data_0a91e00bdcc1e36c9dbcb3fb5f1a19d4
#
_entry.id   0a91e00bdcc1e36c9dbcb3fb5f1a19d4
#
_cell.length_a   1.000
_cell.length_b   1.000
_cell.length_c   1.000
_cell.angle_alpha   90.00
_cell.angle_beta   90.00
_cell.angle_gamma   90.00
#
_symmetry.space_group_name_H-M   'P 1'
#
loop_
_entity.id
_entity.type
_entity.pdbx_description
1 polymer ?
#
loop_
_entity_poly.entity_id
_entity_poly.type
_entity_poly.pdbx_seq_one_letter_code
_entity_poly.pdbx_strand_id
1 'polypeptide(L)'
;MKKRFKLNTMLLVLLAAGSLSAAETQPRGYTIPTIDLSAQKHRQIIVDREKGQYLGHPTTVLLEDGKTMLIVYPKGHGKGGIVYKRSVDGGMTWSKRLPTPASWVTSREVPTLHRVVDAKGKKRLIMWSGLYPARLAVSEDDGAKWSALKPAGDWGGIVVMGCLEELKTGKGHYMAMFHDDGRFFAKGGKRGKPAVFNLYKTFSKDGGLTWSKPESIIARSDVHLCEPGIIRSPDGKQLCVLLRENSRRNNSFVIFSNDEGKTWTKPRELPAALTGDRHTAKYTADGRLFISFRDTTHDTPTKGDWVAWVGTYDDIVKGREGQYRVRLMDNKNRWDCAYPPVEVLPDNTIVTTTYGHWTKGESPYIVSVRLKLSELDAMAKKGEVLK
;
A
#
# COMPACT_ATOMS: atom_id res chain seq x y z
N MET A 1 65.03 -54.01 -26.42
CA MET A 1 64.95 -52.90 -25.42
C MET A 1 63.99 -51.83 -25.97
N LYS A 2 62.72 -51.78 -25.41
CA LYS A 2 61.74 -50.78 -25.79
C LYS A 2 61.56 -49.84 -24.60
N LYS A 3 61.98 -48.57 -24.72
CA LYS A 3 61.76 -47.52 -23.73
C LYS A 3 60.31 -47.02 -23.84
N ARG A 4 59.54 -47.12 -22.77
CA ARG A 4 58.20 -46.47 -22.64
C ARG A 4 58.39 -45.06 -22.11
N PHE A 5 57.92 -44.04 -22.86
CA PHE A 5 57.74 -42.66 -22.40
C PHE A 5 56.42 -42.59 -21.61
N LYS A 6 56.47 -42.15 -20.37
CA LYS A 6 55.29 -41.74 -19.60
C LYS A 6 54.97 -40.29 -19.88
N LEU A 7 53.82 -40.04 -20.42
CA LEU A 7 53.27 -38.68 -20.61
C LEU A 7 52.58 -38.26 -19.33
N ASN A 8 53.09 -37.27 -18.61
CA ASN A 8 52.42 -36.67 -17.45
C ASN A 8 51.45 -35.61 -17.96
N THR A 9 50.14 -35.85 -17.86
CA THR A 9 49.10 -34.89 -18.13
C THR A 9 48.92 -34.01 -16.90
N MET A 10 49.36 -32.76 -16.95
CA MET A 10 49.17 -31.78 -15.91
C MET A 10 47.78 -31.16 -16.10
N LEU A 11 46.85 -31.47 -15.19
CA LEU A 11 45.49 -30.95 -15.16
C LEU A 11 45.52 -29.52 -14.57
N LEU A 12 45.36 -28.51 -15.45
CA LEU A 12 45.26 -27.11 -15.04
C LEU A 12 43.83 -26.86 -14.53
N VAL A 13 43.64 -26.76 -13.20
CA VAL A 13 42.38 -26.34 -12.59
C VAL A 13 42.32 -24.81 -12.65
N LEU A 14 41.53 -24.27 -13.57
CA LEU A 14 41.17 -22.85 -13.56
C LEU A 14 40.16 -22.59 -12.42
N LEU A 15 40.59 -22.01 -11.33
CA LEU A 15 39.76 -21.39 -10.31
C LEU A 15 39.16 -20.12 -10.91
N ALA A 16 37.92 -20.16 -11.34
CA ALA A 16 37.14 -18.98 -11.63
C ALA A 16 36.84 -18.28 -10.28
N ALA A 17 37.60 -17.25 -9.97
CA ALA A 17 37.30 -16.32 -8.91
C ALA A 17 36.06 -15.51 -9.32
N GLY A 18 34.87 -15.99 -8.94
CA GLY A 18 33.65 -15.20 -9.01
C GLY A 18 33.79 -14.01 -8.09
N SER A 19 33.98 -12.81 -8.65
CA SER A 19 33.87 -11.57 -7.90
C SER A 19 32.45 -11.49 -7.32
N LEU A 20 32.31 -11.67 -6.01
CA LEU A 20 31.16 -11.24 -5.25
C LEU A 20 31.07 -9.72 -5.39
N SER A 21 30.30 -9.24 -6.36
CA SER A 21 29.89 -7.84 -6.42
C SER A 21 29.19 -7.53 -5.10
N ALA A 22 29.79 -6.67 -4.27
CA ALA A 22 29.10 -6.08 -3.15
C ALA A 22 27.81 -5.46 -3.70
N ALA A 23 26.66 -5.81 -3.12
CA ALA A 23 25.38 -5.24 -3.55
C ALA A 23 25.51 -3.71 -3.42
N GLU A 24 25.45 -3.03 -4.56
CA GLU A 24 25.54 -1.57 -4.63
C GLU A 24 24.41 -1.01 -3.78
N THR A 25 24.75 -0.25 -2.74
CA THR A 25 23.74 0.37 -1.88
C THR A 25 22.99 1.42 -2.68
N GLN A 26 21.66 1.33 -2.73
CA GLN A 26 20.83 2.30 -3.45
C GLN A 26 21.04 3.71 -2.91
N PRO A 27 21.05 4.76 -3.77
CA PRO A 27 21.08 6.15 -3.34
C PRO A 27 19.98 6.43 -2.29
N ARG A 28 20.27 7.29 -1.33
CA ARG A 28 19.35 7.64 -0.24
C ARG A 28 18.50 8.89 -0.53
N GLY A 29 18.87 9.66 -1.55
CA GLY A 29 18.13 10.76 -2.15
C GLY A 29 17.74 10.44 -3.59
N TYR A 30 17.02 11.35 -4.23
CA TYR A 30 16.55 11.25 -5.61
C TYR A 30 16.83 12.54 -6.39
N THR A 31 16.81 12.46 -7.74
CA THR A 31 17.13 13.58 -8.63
C THR A 31 15.90 14.15 -9.35
N ILE A 32 14.80 13.42 -9.40
CA ILE A 32 13.58 13.87 -10.06
C ILE A 32 12.93 15.05 -9.33
N PRO A 33 12.23 15.96 -10.07
CA PRO A 33 11.62 17.12 -9.46
C PRO A 33 10.48 16.75 -8.50
N THR A 34 10.23 17.61 -7.51
CA THR A 34 9.08 17.52 -6.59
C THR A 34 8.18 18.73 -6.76
N ILE A 35 6.94 18.51 -7.19
CA ILE A 35 5.89 19.53 -7.29
C ILE A 35 5.25 19.71 -5.91
N ASP A 36 5.01 20.97 -5.49
CA ASP A 36 4.37 21.24 -4.19
C ASP A 36 2.93 21.74 -4.35
N LEU A 37 1.96 20.94 -3.89
CA LEU A 37 0.53 21.29 -3.85
C LEU A 37 0.06 21.70 -2.45
N SER A 38 0.91 21.69 -1.44
CA SER A 38 0.51 21.85 -0.03
C SER A 38 -0.20 23.19 0.26
N ALA A 39 0.15 24.25 -0.46
CA ALA A 39 -0.49 25.55 -0.36
C ALA A 39 -1.77 25.70 -1.20
N GLN A 40 -2.08 24.76 -2.10
CA GLN A 40 -3.20 24.84 -3.05
C GLN A 40 -4.52 24.40 -2.40
N LYS A 41 -5.11 25.26 -1.56
CA LYS A 41 -6.31 24.95 -0.75
C LYS A 41 -7.55 24.55 -1.58
N HIS A 42 -7.67 25.07 -2.80
CA HIS A 42 -8.77 24.72 -3.72
C HIS A 42 -8.79 23.23 -4.11
N ARG A 43 -7.70 22.49 -3.93
CA ARG A 43 -7.61 21.05 -4.17
C ARG A 43 -7.98 20.21 -2.94
N GLN A 44 -8.11 20.83 -1.78
CA GLN A 44 -8.23 20.13 -0.49
C GLN A 44 -9.70 20.09 -0.04
N ILE A 45 -10.23 18.90 0.17
CA ILE A 45 -11.57 18.67 0.70
C ILE A 45 -11.45 18.06 2.10
N ILE A 46 -11.97 18.73 3.11
CA ILE A 46 -12.06 18.16 4.46
C ILE A 46 -13.16 17.08 4.46
N VAL A 47 -12.77 15.84 4.61
CA VAL A 47 -13.70 14.71 4.67
C VAL A 47 -14.35 14.60 6.04
N ASP A 48 -13.54 14.70 7.09
CA ASP A 48 -14.01 14.73 8.47
C ASP A 48 -12.97 15.38 9.39
N ARG A 49 -13.45 16.13 10.38
CA ARG A 49 -12.63 16.81 11.39
C ARG A 49 -13.44 16.93 12.67
N GLU A 50 -12.86 16.56 13.79
CA GLU A 50 -13.49 16.64 15.12
C GLU A 50 -12.46 17.18 16.10
N LYS A 51 -12.79 18.28 16.79
CA LYS A 51 -11.89 18.93 17.75
C LYS A 51 -11.48 17.96 18.86
N GLY A 52 -10.19 17.78 19.06
CA GLY A 52 -9.62 16.91 20.10
C GLY A 52 -9.68 15.42 19.80
N GLN A 53 -10.33 14.99 18.70
CA GLN A 53 -10.43 13.60 18.31
C GLN A 53 -9.42 13.27 17.21
N TYR A 54 -8.62 12.24 17.43
CA TYR A 54 -7.76 11.65 16.40
C TYR A 54 -8.64 10.91 15.39
N LEU A 55 -8.58 11.28 14.11
CA LEU A 55 -9.17 10.56 12.98
C LEU A 55 -8.03 10.11 12.07
N GLY A 56 -7.88 8.79 11.86
CA GLY A 56 -6.70 8.28 11.16
C GLY A 56 -6.97 7.13 10.20
N HIS A 57 -5.99 6.79 9.39
CA HIS A 57 -5.91 5.57 8.58
C HIS A 57 -7.15 5.28 7.71
N PRO A 58 -7.59 6.22 6.83
CA PRO A 58 -8.75 6.00 6.00
C PRO A 58 -8.47 4.98 4.91
N THR A 59 -9.53 4.26 4.48
CA THR A 59 -9.57 3.55 3.21
C THR A 59 -10.83 3.92 2.46
N THR A 60 -10.74 4.05 1.13
CA THR A 60 -11.86 4.39 0.24
C THR A 60 -12.13 3.27 -0.74
N VAL A 61 -13.30 3.31 -1.34
CA VAL A 61 -13.65 2.60 -2.55
C VAL A 61 -14.54 3.49 -3.41
N LEU A 62 -14.22 3.58 -4.70
CA LEU A 62 -15.08 4.18 -5.73
C LEU A 62 -15.97 3.07 -6.30
N LEU A 63 -17.28 3.31 -6.35
CA LEU A 63 -18.22 2.39 -6.96
C LEU A 63 -18.25 2.55 -8.48
N GLU A 64 -18.87 1.60 -9.15
CA GLU A 64 -18.87 1.51 -10.63
C GLU A 64 -19.69 2.60 -11.33
N ASP A 65 -20.48 3.38 -10.59
CA ASP A 65 -21.13 4.58 -11.12
C ASP A 65 -20.14 5.75 -11.36
N GLY A 66 -18.87 5.55 -10.98
CA GLY A 66 -17.78 6.50 -11.18
C GLY A 66 -17.87 7.78 -10.33
N LYS A 67 -18.80 7.86 -9.38
CA LYS A 67 -19.02 9.06 -8.53
C LYS A 67 -19.31 8.74 -7.07
N THR A 68 -19.89 7.59 -6.76
CA THR A 68 -20.12 7.20 -5.35
C THR A 68 -18.82 6.69 -4.74
N MET A 69 -18.39 7.34 -3.67
CA MET A 69 -17.24 6.94 -2.88
C MET A 69 -17.67 6.60 -1.45
N LEU A 70 -17.11 5.54 -0.93
CA LEU A 70 -17.27 5.14 0.48
C LEU A 70 -15.94 5.28 1.20
N ILE A 71 -15.97 5.64 2.47
CA ILE A 71 -14.77 5.78 3.30
C ILE A 71 -15.02 5.22 4.70
N VAL A 72 -14.02 4.50 5.20
CA VAL A 72 -13.95 4.06 6.60
C VAL A 72 -12.63 4.48 7.22
N TYR A 73 -12.63 4.81 8.50
CA TYR A 73 -11.44 5.16 9.28
C TYR A 73 -11.71 5.01 10.78
N PRO A 74 -10.69 4.73 11.62
CA PRO A 74 -10.88 4.62 13.06
C PRO A 74 -10.82 5.98 13.76
N LYS A 75 -11.49 6.06 14.92
CA LYS A 75 -11.31 7.14 15.90
C LYS A 75 -10.06 6.87 16.77
N GLY A 76 -8.87 6.99 16.17
CA GLY A 76 -7.59 6.79 16.82
C GLY A 76 -6.50 6.36 15.84
N HIS A 77 -5.28 6.21 16.34
CA HIS A 77 -4.15 5.76 15.54
C HIS A 77 -4.26 4.26 15.26
N GLY A 78 -4.82 3.88 14.10
CA GLY A 78 -5.05 2.49 13.68
C GLY A 78 -6.16 1.76 14.44
N LYS A 79 -6.63 2.24 15.57
CA LYS A 79 -7.57 1.58 16.47
C LYS A 79 -8.72 2.52 16.88
N GLY A 80 -9.78 1.95 17.43
CA GLY A 80 -10.96 2.68 17.89
C GLY A 80 -12.17 2.42 17.01
N GLY A 81 -13.32 2.98 17.40
CA GLY A 81 -14.57 2.82 16.67
C GLY A 81 -14.46 3.27 15.22
N ILE A 82 -14.92 2.43 14.30
CA ILE A 82 -14.87 2.73 12.87
C ILE A 82 -15.94 3.74 12.52
N VAL A 83 -15.55 4.82 11.86
CA VAL A 83 -16.44 5.80 11.24
C VAL A 83 -16.67 5.40 9.79
N TYR A 84 -17.89 5.63 9.30
CA TYR A 84 -18.32 5.38 7.94
C TYR A 84 -19.01 6.61 7.35
N LYS A 85 -18.60 7.00 6.13
CA LYS A 85 -19.23 8.10 5.39
C LYS A 85 -19.33 7.75 3.90
N ARG A 86 -20.20 8.48 3.18
CA ARG A 86 -20.48 8.33 1.76
C ARG A 86 -20.43 9.68 1.05
N SER A 87 -19.87 9.69 -0.12
CA SER A 87 -19.97 10.76 -1.13
C SER A 87 -20.74 10.24 -2.33
N VAL A 88 -21.46 11.12 -3.03
CA VAL A 88 -22.19 10.81 -4.29
C VAL A 88 -21.76 11.70 -5.46
N ASP A 89 -20.67 12.44 -5.28
CA ASP A 89 -20.17 13.47 -6.20
C ASP A 89 -18.64 13.36 -6.43
N GLY A 90 -18.10 12.14 -6.35
CA GLY A 90 -16.67 11.90 -6.54
C GLY A 90 -15.81 12.50 -5.44
N GLY A 91 -16.30 12.57 -4.19
CA GLY A 91 -15.56 13.04 -3.03
C GLY A 91 -15.51 14.56 -2.90
N MET A 92 -16.34 15.32 -3.61
CA MET A 92 -16.45 16.77 -3.43
C MET A 92 -17.17 17.13 -2.12
N THR A 93 -18.20 16.36 -1.78
CA THR A 93 -18.91 16.48 -0.50
C THR A 93 -19.07 15.12 0.15
N TRP A 94 -19.20 15.11 1.47
CA TRP A 94 -19.31 13.89 2.25
C TRP A 94 -20.51 13.97 3.19
N SER A 95 -21.25 12.87 3.33
CA SER A 95 -22.36 12.74 4.28
C SER A 95 -21.94 13.02 5.73
N LYS A 96 -22.89 13.24 6.61
CA LYS A 96 -22.65 13.01 8.04
C LYS A 96 -22.16 11.57 8.25
N ARG A 97 -21.59 11.28 9.43
CA ARG A 97 -21.21 9.91 9.82
C ARG A 97 -22.45 9.02 9.80
N LEU A 98 -22.37 7.91 9.09
CA LEU A 98 -23.48 6.98 8.92
C LEU A 98 -23.51 5.97 10.07
N PRO A 99 -24.68 5.38 10.39
CA PRO A 99 -24.80 4.31 11.38
C PRO A 99 -23.92 3.10 11.01
N THR A 100 -23.32 2.49 12.01
CA THR A 100 -22.45 1.32 11.86
C THR A 100 -22.90 0.19 12.80
N PRO A 101 -22.64 -1.10 12.45
CA PRO A 101 -22.92 -2.21 13.37
C PRO A 101 -22.19 -2.04 14.70
N ALA A 102 -22.79 -2.46 15.80
CA ALA A 102 -22.24 -2.31 17.16
C ALA A 102 -20.83 -2.93 17.29
N SER A 103 -20.53 -4.00 16.56
CA SER A 103 -19.20 -4.64 16.56
C SER A 103 -18.07 -3.75 16.01
N TRP A 104 -18.39 -2.69 15.26
CA TRP A 104 -17.39 -1.79 14.67
C TRP A 104 -16.71 -0.90 15.72
N VAL A 105 -17.37 -0.67 16.88
CA VAL A 105 -16.75 0.08 18.00
C VAL A 105 -15.59 -0.68 18.65
N THR A 106 -15.52 -2.00 18.46
CA THR A 106 -14.48 -2.88 19.01
C THR A 106 -13.29 -3.09 18.07
N SER A 107 -13.19 -2.31 17.01
CA SER A 107 -12.04 -2.37 16.08
C SER A 107 -10.73 -2.03 16.78
N ARG A 108 -9.67 -2.80 16.48
CA ARG A 108 -8.35 -2.65 17.13
C ARG A 108 -7.25 -2.29 16.15
N GLU A 109 -7.57 -2.32 14.85
CA GLU A 109 -6.61 -2.07 13.77
C GLU A 109 -7.30 -1.34 12.63
N VAL A 110 -6.50 -0.82 11.69
CA VAL A 110 -6.91 -0.11 10.49
C VAL A 110 -8.03 -0.86 9.77
N PRO A 111 -9.22 -0.28 9.60
CA PRO A 111 -10.24 -0.87 8.74
C PRO A 111 -9.81 -0.74 7.29
N THR A 112 -9.86 -1.83 6.52
CA THR A 112 -9.53 -1.83 5.09
C THR A 112 -10.74 -2.25 4.27
N LEU A 113 -11.15 -1.38 3.35
CA LEU A 113 -12.36 -1.51 2.53
C LEU A 113 -11.99 -1.93 1.11
N HIS A 114 -12.68 -2.94 0.59
CA HIS A 114 -12.41 -3.47 -0.75
C HIS A 114 -13.71 -3.81 -1.49
N ARG A 115 -13.73 -3.57 -2.80
CA ARG A 115 -14.74 -4.07 -3.73
C ARG A 115 -14.34 -5.46 -4.21
N VAL A 116 -15.26 -6.42 -4.18
CA VAL A 116 -15.07 -7.80 -4.66
C VAL A 116 -16.26 -8.23 -5.52
N VAL A 117 -16.00 -9.18 -6.41
CA VAL A 117 -17.00 -9.76 -7.31
C VAL A 117 -16.87 -11.27 -7.26
N ASP A 118 -17.97 -12.01 -7.08
CA ASP A 118 -17.93 -13.46 -7.08
C ASP A 118 -17.99 -14.06 -8.52
N ALA A 119 -17.86 -15.38 -8.60
CA ALA A 119 -17.86 -16.09 -9.89
C ALA A 119 -19.17 -15.90 -10.71
N LYS A 120 -20.27 -15.52 -10.05
CA LYS A 120 -21.57 -15.23 -10.67
C LYS A 120 -21.75 -13.76 -11.04
N GLY A 121 -20.74 -12.93 -10.80
CA GLY A 121 -20.79 -11.48 -11.05
C GLY A 121 -21.45 -10.68 -9.93
N LYS A 122 -21.80 -11.29 -8.79
CA LYS A 122 -22.36 -10.55 -7.66
C LYS A 122 -21.29 -9.69 -7.00
N LYS A 123 -21.52 -8.40 -6.96
CA LYS A 123 -20.64 -7.41 -6.34
C LYS A 123 -20.92 -7.31 -4.85
N ARG A 124 -19.86 -7.17 -4.07
CA ARG A 124 -19.92 -6.93 -2.63
C ARG A 124 -18.84 -5.93 -2.21
N LEU A 125 -19.04 -5.37 -1.05
CA LEU A 125 -17.99 -4.68 -0.32
C LEU A 125 -17.60 -5.55 0.87
N ILE A 126 -16.31 -5.67 1.10
CA ILE A 126 -15.76 -6.32 2.29
C ILE A 126 -14.91 -5.32 3.06
N MET A 127 -14.99 -5.38 4.38
CA MET A 127 -14.18 -4.56 5.27
C MET A 127 -13.47 -5.43 6.30
N TRP A 128 -12.16 -5.29 6.38
CA TRP A 128 -11.35 -5.98 7.36
C TRP A 128 -11.07 -5.13 8.58
N SER A 129 -10.87 -5.79 9.71
CA SER A 129 -10.30 -5.24 10.95
C SER A 129 -9.24 -6.22 11.46
N GLY A 130 -8.00 -5.76 11.55
CA GLY A 130 -6.84 -6.59 11.89
C GLY A 130 -6.68 -6.90 13.37
N LEU A 131 -5.45 -7.23 13.73
CA LEU A 131 -4.98 -7.90 14.94
C LEU A 131 -5.62 -9.30 15.09
N TYR A 132 -5.58 -9.88 16.28
CA TYR A 132 -6.10 -11.24 16.50
C TYR A 132 -7.46 -11.22 17.19
N PRO A 133 -8.44 -12.00 16.68
CA PRO A 133 -8.46 -12.57 15.34
C PRO A 133 -8.73 -11.50 14.28
N ALA A 134 -8.24 -11.69 13.06
CA ALA A 134 -8.65 -10.87 11.92
C ALA A 134 -10.16 -11.05 11.68
N ARG A 135 -10.89 -9.95 11.47
CA ARG A 135 -12.34 -9.95 11.32
C ARG A 135 -12.75 -9.32 10.00
N LEU A 136 -13.87 -9.80 9.46
CA LEU A 136 -14.47 -9.38 8.21
C LEU A 136 -15.91 -8.94 8.41
N ALA A 137 -16.31 -7.83 7.79
CA ALA A 137 -17.70 -7.41 7.58
C ALA A 137 -18.00 -7.35 6.09
N VAL A 138 -19.25 -7.59 5.71
CA VAL A 138 -19.70 -7.65 4.31
C VAL A 138 -20.91 -6.74 4.13
N SER A 139 -20.97 -6.08 2.97
CA SER A 139 -22.14 -5.39 2.45
C SER A 139 -22.48 -5.95 1.05
N GLU A 140 -23.75 -6.24 0.80
CA GLU A 140 -24.27 -6.76 -0.47
C GLU A 140 -25.11 -5.74 -1.25
N ASP A 141 -25.19 -4.50 -0.75
CA ASP A 141 -26.03 -3.41 -1.23
C ASP A 141 -25.29 -2.08 -1.31
N ASP A 142 -24.04 -2.14 -1.81
CA ASP A 142 -23.17 -0.97 -2.03
C ASP A 142 -22.99 -0.09 -0.79
N GLY A 143 -22.89 -0.75 0.38
CA GLY A 143 -22.61 -0.09 1.65
C GLY A 143 -23.84 0.49 2.33
N ALA A 144 -25.07 0.23 1.86
CA ALA A 144 -26.29 0.68 2.55
C ALA A 144 -26.48 -0.05 3.87
N LYS A 145 -26.14 -1.34 3.92
CA LYS A 145 -26.16 -2.16 5.14
C LYS A 145 -24.87 -2.96 5.26
N TRP A 146 -24.43 -3.19 6.48
CA TRP A 146 -23.23 -3.94 6.78
C TRP A 146 -23.51 -5.06 7.80
N SER A 147 -22.85 -6.18 7.62
CA SER A 147 -22.81 -7.23 8.64
C SER A 147 -21.96 -6.81 9.85
N ALA A 148 -22.13 -7.48 10.96
CA ALA A 148 -21.19 -7.40 12.07
C ALA A 148 -19.80 -7.90 11.64
N LEU A 149 -18.73 -7.40 12.27
CA LEU A 149 -17.37 -7.94 12.15
C LEU A 149 -17.34 -9.36 12.77
N LYS A 150 -17.03 -10.36 11.96
CA LYS A 150 -16.88 -11.76 12.36
C LYS A 150 -15.45 -12.24 12.13
N PRO A 151 -14.89 -13.13 12.98
CA PRO A 151 -13.59 -13.74 12.72
C PRO A 151 -13.53 -14.40 11.34
N ALA A 152 -12.47 -14.13 10.58
CA ALA A 152 -12.22 -14.75 9.29
C ALA A 152 -11.53 -16.11 9.41
N GLY A 153 -10.95 -16.41 10.58
CA GLY A 153 -10.27 -17.66 10.91
C GLY A 153 -9.51 -17.53 12.23
N ASP A 154 -8.80 -18.58 12.61
CA ASP A 154 -7.93 -18.59 13.81
C ASP A 154 -6.53 -18.04 13.46
N TRP A 155 -6.51 -16.79 13.01
CA TRP A 155 -5.30 -16.04 12.67
C TRP A 155 -5.56 -14.53 12.74
N GLY A 156 -4.48 -13.75 12.75
CA GLY A 156 -4.54 -12.30 12.75
C GLY A 156 -3.29 -11.68 12.14
N GLY A 157 -3.13 -10.38 12.27
CA GLY A 157 -1.99 -9.66 11.74
C GLY A 157 -2.15 -8.15 11.82
N ILE A 158 -1.15 -7.45 11.34
CA ILE A 158 -1.07 -5.99 11.34
C ILE A 158 -1.42 -5.47 9.94
N VAL A 159 -2.30 -4.44 9.87
CA VAL A 159 -2.84 -3.87 8.62
C VAL A 159 -3.44 -4.95 7.71
N VAL A 160 -4.40 -5.67 8.24
CA VAL A 160 -5.18 -6.70 7.53
C VAL A 160 -6.40 -6.04 6.86
N MET A 161 -6.57 -6.05 5.54
CA MET A 161 -5.56 -6.46 4.55
C MET A 161 -4.81 -5.23 4.04
N GLY A 162 -3.49 -5.34 3.96
CA GLY A 162 -2.65 -4.31 3.36
C GLY A 162 -3.00 -4.05 1.90
N CYS A 163 -3.23 -5.10 1.14
CA CYS A 163 -3.72 -5.04 -0.24
C CYS A 163 -4.54 -6.28 -0.59
N LEU A 164 -5.33 -6.16 -1.66
CA LEU A 164 -6.16 -7.21 -2.22
C LEU A 164 -6.12 -7.11 -3.74
N GLU A 165 -6.00 -8.25 -4.43
CA GLU A 165 -5.94 -8.33 -5.88
C GLU A 165 -6.80 -9.49 -6.39
N GLU A 166 -7.57 -9.26 -7.46
CA GLU A 166 -8.27 -10.30 -8.18
C GLU A 166 -7.28 -11.15 -8.98
N LEU A 167 -7.40 -12.48 -8.89
CA LEU A 167 -6.51 -13.42 -9.54
C LEU A 167 -7.10 -13.92 -10.86
N LYS A 168 -6.25 -14.14 -11.85
CA LYS A 168 -6.62 -14.74 -13.13
C LYS A 168 -6.79 -16.27 -13.08
N THR A 169 -6.63 -16.87 -11.91
CA THR A 169 -6.80 -18.32 -11.67
C THR A 169 -8.26 -18.78 -11.70
N GLY A 170 -9.20 -17.87 -11.63
CA GLY A 170 -10.64 -18.13 -11.70
C GLY A 170 -11.45 -16.88 -11.36
N LYS A 171 -12.71 -16.84 -11.84
CA LYS A 171 -13.65 -15.77 -11.49
C LYS A 171 -13.93 -15.78 -9.98
N GLY A 172 -13.87 -14.63 -9.35
CA GLY A 172 -14.06 -14.49 -7.90
C GLY A 172 -12.91 -14.99 -7.05
N HIS A 173 -11.76 -15.29 -7.66
CA HIS A 173 -10.54 -15.63 -6.93
C HIS A 173 -9.78 -14.35 -6.56
N TYR A 174 -9.38 -14.27 -5.31
CA TYR A 174 -8.62 -13.14 -4.77
C TYR A 174 -7.42 -13.61 -3.97
N MET A 175 -6.38 -12.79 -3.96
CA MET A 175 -5.29 -12.83 -3.01
C MET A 175 -5.30 -11.56 -2.18
N ALA A 176 -5.08 -11.69 -0.88
CA ALA A 176 -4.88 -10.57 0.01
C ALA A 176 -3.58 -10.75 0.80
N MET A 177 -2.93 -9.64 1.17
CA MET A 177 -1.65 -9.67 1.85
C MET A 177 -1.65 -8.74 3.06
N PHE A 178 -0.92 -9.14 4.09
CA PHE A 178 -0.72 -8.40 5.32
C PHE A 178 0.63 -8.78 5.95
N HIS A 179 0.98 -8.18 7.07
CA HIS A 179 2.20 -8.54 7.79
C HIS A 179 1.92 -8.78 9.28
N ASP A 180 2.89 -9.40 9.95
CA ASP A 180 2.94 -9.50 11.40
C ASP A 180 4.39 -9.51 11.90
N ASP A 181 4.61 -9.10 13.14
CA ASP A 181 5.92 -9.12 13.80
C ASP A 181 5.99 -10.15 14.93
N GLY A 182 5.13 -11.16 14.88
CA GLY A 182 4.99 -12.24 15.84
C GLY A 182 3.92 -12.02 16.90
N ARG A 183 3.33 -10.82 17.00
CA ARG A 183 2.40 -10.48 18.10
C ARG A 183 0.96 -10.91 17.86
N PHE A 184 0.50 -10.90 16.61
CA PHE A 184 -0.93 -10.96 16.32
C PHE A 184 -1.33 -12.07 15.34
N PHE A 185 -0.37 -12.80 14.77
CA PHE A 185 -0.68 -13.90 13.86
C PHE A 185 -1.45 -15.02 14.56
N ALA A 186 -1.07 -15.33 15.81
CA ALA A 186 -1.73 -16.33 16.64
C ALA A 186 -2.18 -15.75 17.98
N LYS A 187 -3.12 -16.42 18.66
CA LYS A 187 -3.54 -16.08 20.02
C LYS A 187 -2.34 -16.10 20.98
N GLY A 188 -2.14 -14.98 21.70
CA GLY A 188 -1.05 -14.90 22.68
C GLY A 188 0.36 -14.78 22.08
N GLY A 189 0.45 -14.48 20.79
CA GLY A 189 1.73 -14.24 20.11
C GLY A 189 2.55 -13.13 20.76
N LYS A 190 3.88 -13.23 20.62
CA LYS A 190 4.85 -12.28 21.20
C LYS A 190 5.90 -11.91 20.17
N ARG A 191 6.29 -10.64 20.17
CA ARG A 191 7.39 -10.17 19.34
C ARG A 191 8.72 -10.76 19.83
N GLY A 192 9.44 -11.44 18.93
CA GLY A 192 10.77 -12.00 19.21
C GLY A 192 11.85 -10.91 19.35
N LYS A 193 13.02 -11.33 19.82
CA LYS A 193 14.26 -10.53 19.86
C LYS A 193 15.38 -11.35 19.20
N PRO A 194 15.86 -10.97 17.98
CA PRO A 194 15.39 -9.88 17.14
C PRO A 194 13.95 -10.08 16.66
N ALA A 195 13.26 -8.97 16.31
CA ALA A 195 11.92 -9.04 15.76
C ALA A 195 11.98 -9.61 14.33
N VAL A 196 11.17 -10.61 14.04
CA VAL A 196 10.98 -11.15 12.69
C VAL A 196 9.72 -10.54 12.10
N PHE A 197 9.88 -9.77 11.01
CA PHE A 197 8.75 -9.29 10.22
C PHE A 197 8.41 -10.32 9.17
N ASN A 198 7.16 -10.76 9.18
CA ASN A 198 6.65 -11.78 8.30
C ASN A 198 5.56 -11.20 7.41
N LEU A 199 5.74 -11.32 6.10
CA LEU A 199 4.75 -10.98 5.10
C LEU A 199 3.92 -12.22 4.78
N TYR A 200 2.60 -12.10 4.85
CA TYR A 200 1.64 -13.17 4.63
C TYR A 200 0.77 -12.90 3.42
N LYS A 201 0.36 -13.97 2.75
CA LYS A 201 -0.71 -14.01 1.74
C LYS A 201 -1.82 -14.95 2.18
N THR A 202 -3.04 -14.70 1.74
CA THR A 202 -4.20 -15.59 1.89
C THR A 202 -5.06 -15.50 0.64
N PHE A 203 -5.84 -16.55 0.36
CA PHE A 203 -6.62 -16.67 -0.87
C PHE A 203 -8.11 -16.85 -0.57
N SER A 204 -8.93 -16.29 -1.42
CA SER A 204 -10.38 -16.53 -1.51
C SER A 204 -10.73 -17.09 -2.88
N LYS A 205 -11.74 -17.98 -2.93
CA LYS A 205 -12.29 -18.53 -4.19
C LYS A 205 -13.79 -18.29 -4.35
N ASP A 206 -14.38 -17.51 -3.45
CA ASP A 206 -15.82 -17.28 -3.34
C ASP A 206 -16.20 -15.80 -3.33
N GLY A 207 -15.38 -14.97 -3.96
CA GLY A 207 -15.63 -13.53 -4.01
C GLY A 207 -15.32 -12.83 -2.70
N GLY A 208 -14.31 -13.28 -1.94
CA GLY A 208 -13.82 -12.62 -0.74
C GLY A 208 -14.62 -12.91 0.53
N LEU A 209 -15.52 -13.91 0.53
CA LEU A 209 -16.33 -14.25 1.69
C LEU A 209 -15.61 -15.15 2.68
N THR A 210 -14.83 -16.12 2.17
CA THR A 210 -13.98 -16.99 2.98
C THR A 210 -12.54 -16.94 2.51
N TRP A 211 -11.62 -17.20 3.43
CA TRP A 211 -10.18 -17.03 3.19
C TRP A 211 -9.40 -18.24 3.72
N SER A 212 -8.40 -18.64 2.96
CA SER A 212 -7.50 -19.73 3.37
C SER A 212 -6.71 -19.33 4.63
N LYS A 213 -6.13 -20.33 5.31
CA LYS A 213 -5.10 -20.05 6.31
C LYS A 213 -3.96 -19.29 5.63
N PRO A 214 -3.48 -18.18 6.24
CA PRO A 214 -2.39 -17.42 5.63
C PRO A 214 -1.08 -18.19 5.53
N GLU A 215 -0.37 -17.96 4.42
CA GLU A 215 0.94 -18.53 4.12
C GLU A 215 2.02 -17.44 4.21
N SER A 216 3.16 -17.78 4.82
CA SER A 216 4.33 -16.90 4.88
C SER A 216 5.00 -16.80 3.51
N ILE A 217 5.30 -15.57 3.07
CA ILE A 217 6.06 -15.28 1.86
C ILE A 217 7.52 -14.94 2.21
N ILE A 218 7.69 -14.07 3.20
CA ILE A 218 8.99 -13.56 3.63
C ILE A 218 8.96 -13.44 5.14
N ALA A 219 9.94 -14.02 5.81
CA ALA A 219 10.15 -13.88 7.25
C ALA A 219 11.61 -13.48 7.49
N ARG A 220 11.84 -12.22 7.91
CA ARG A 220 13.19 -11.67 8.07
C ARG A 220 13.31 -10.83 9.33
N SER A 221 14.52 -10.86 9.93
CA SER A 221 14.90 -10.03 11.08
C SER A 221 15.92 -8.95 10.74
N ASP A 222 16.60 -9.07 9.61
CA ASP A 222 17.60 -8.11 9.13
C ASP A 222 16.98 -6.92 8.38
N VAL A 223 15.82 -7.11 7.72
CA VAL A 223 14.98 -6.06 7.15
C VAL A 223 13.54 -6.26 7.61
N HIS A 224 12.84 -5.17 7.93
CA HIS A 224 11.48 -5.22 8.47
C HIS A 224 10.46 -4.89 7.37
N LEU A 225 10.22 -5.84 6.46
CA LEU A 225 9.30 -5.66 5.32
C LEU A 225 7.84 -5.80 5.76
N CYS A 226 7.03 -4.78 5.45
CA CYS A 226 5.63 -4.70 5.91
C CYS A 226 4.77 -3.84 4.99
N GLU A 227 3.48 -3.71 5.32
CA GLU A 227 2.48 -2.86 4.65
C GLU A 227 2.48 -3.01 3.12
N PRO A 228 2.18 -4.21 2.60
CA PRO A 228 2.23 -4.49 1.16
C PRO A 228 1.24 -3.63 0.37
N GLY A 229 1.70 -3.06 -0.76
CA GLY A 229 0.90 -2.41 -1.78
C GLY A 229 1.06 -3.12 -3.11
N ILE A 230 -0.01 -3.71 -3.66
CA ILE A 230 0.02 -4.53 -4.86
C ILE A 230 -0.31 -3.74 -6.11
N ILE A 231 0.35 -4.09 -7.22
CA ILE A 231 0.14 -3.52 -8.55
C ILE A 231 0.23 -4.66 -9.56
N ARG A 232 -0.77 -4.80 -10.42
CA ARG A 232 -0.69 -5.70 -11.57
C ARG A 232 -0.04 -4.99 -12.74
N SER A 233 0.84 -5.66 -13.50
CA SER A 233 1.45 -5.11 -14.71
C SER A 233 0.40 -4.73 -15.77
N PRO A 234 0.67 -3.77 -16.66
CA PRO A 234 -0.29 -3.36 -17.70
C PRO A 234 -0.73 -4.49 -18.63
N ASP A 235 0.16 -5.44 -18.92
CA ASP A 235 -0.18 -6.65 -19.70
C ASP A 235 -0.90 -7.72 -18.88
N GLY A 236 -1.04 -7.48 -17.57
CA GLY A 236 -1.73 -8.33 -16.62
C GLY A 236 -1.03 -9.63 -16.25
N LYS A 237 0.25 -9.83 -16.62
CA LYS A 237 0.97 -11.10 -16.43
C LYS A 237 1.81 -11.16 -15.15
N GLN A 238 2.10 -10.01 -14.55
CA GLN A 238 2.96 -9.92 -13.38
C GLN A 238 2.27 -9.18 -12.25
N LEU A 239 2.46 -9.62 -11.03
CA LEU A 239 2.14 -8.90 -9.81
C LEU A 239 3.42 -8.28 -9.24
N CYS A 240 3.35 -7.03 -8.83
CA CYS A 240 4.38 -6.28 -8.16
C CYS A 240 3.87 -5.89 -6.77
N VAL A 241 4.67 -6.06 -5.73
CA VAL A 241 4.32 -5.62 -4.38
C VAL A 241 5.39 -4.70 -3.84
N LEU A 242 5.00 -3.46 -3.55
CA LEU A 242 5.82 -2.48 -2.87
C LEU A 242 5.72 -2.70 -1.36
N LEU A 243 6.85 -2.66 -0.67
CA LEU A 243 6.98 -2.98 0.75
C LEU A 243 7.68 -1.86 1.49
N ARG A 244 7.04 -1.36 2.55
CA ARG A 244 7.68 -0.50 3.54
C ARG A 244 8.85 -1.24 4.20
N GLU A 245 9.97 -0.55 4.41
CA GLU A 245 11.05 -1.01 5.29
C GLU A 245 10.95 -0.28 6.65
N ASN A 246 10.45 -0.98 7.67
CA ASN A 246 10.09 -0.39 8.95
C ASN A 246 11.28 -0.07 9.87
N SER A 247 12.45 -0.67 9.64
CA SER A 247 13.66 -0.37 10.44
C SER A 247 14.32 0.95 10.05
N ARG A 248 13.96 1.52 8.90
CA ARG A 248 14.51 2.78 8.35
C ARG A 248 16.00 2.72 8.01
N ARG A 249 16.55 1.53 7.84
CA ARG A 249 17.97 1.36 7.43
C ARG A 249 18.14 1.39 5.92
N ASN A 250 17.12 0.96 5.19
CA ASN A 250 17.11 0.84 3.73
C ASN A 250 15.97 1.65 3.13
N ASN A 251 15.99 1.84 1.80
CA ASN A 251 14.82 2.29 1.08
C ASN A 251 13.71 1.22 1.16
N SER A 252 12.52 1.53 0.63
CA SER A 252 11.45 0.53 0.46
C SER A 252 11.87 -0.59 -0.49
N PHE A 253 11.17 -1.71 -0.46
CA PHE A 253 11.49 -2.88 -1.26
C PHE A 253 10.37 -3.24 -2.24
N VAL A 254 10.71 -4.06 -3.23
CA VAL A 254 9.77 -4.62 -4.20
C VAL A 254 10.01 -6.11 -4.37
N ILE A 255 8.92 -6.87 -4.56
CA ILE A 255 8.91 -8.26 -4.99
C ILE A 255 7.95 -8.44 -6.16
N PHE A 256 8.20 -9.45 -7.00
CA PHE A 256 7.39 -9.75 -8.18
C PHE A 256 6.95 -11.21 -8.20
N SER A 257 5.78 -11.46 -8.79
CA SER A 257 5.24 -12.79 -9.07
C SER A 257 4.72 -12.86 -10.51
N ASN A 258 5.07 -13.95 -11.23
CA ASN A 258 4.61 -14.23 -12.59
C ASN A 258 3.61 -15.39 -12.64
N ASP A 259 3.12 -15.86 -11.49
CA ASP A 259 2.30 -17.05 -11.36
C ASP A 259 1.09 -16.85 -10.41
N GLU A 260 0.53 -15.62 -10.44
CA GLU A 260 -0.62 -15.23 -9.63
C GLU A 260 -0.38 -15.38 -8.11
N GLY A 261 0.82 -14.99 -7.66
CA GLY A 261 1.18 -14.94 -6.25
C GLY A 261 1.57 -16.30 -5.63
N LYS A 262 1.76 -17.35 -6.44
CA LYS A 262 2.23 -18.66 -5.92
C LYS A 262 3.68 -18.55 -5.46
N THR A 263 4.55 -18.00 -6.31
CA THR A 263 5.96 -17.75 -6.00
C THR A 263 6.33 -16.27 -6.16
N TRP A 264 7.40 -15.86 -5.49
CA TRP A 264 7.86 -14.48 -5.43
C TRP A 264 9.38 -14.39 -5.63
N THR A 265 9.84 -13.31 -6.26
CA THR A 265 11.27 -12.99 -6.35
C THR A 265 11.85 -12.68 -4.97
N LYS A 266 13.17 -12.70 -4.86
CA LYS A 266 13.86 -12.11 -3.70
C LYS A 266 13.54 -10.62 -3.62
N PRO A 267 13.40 -10.04 -2.40
CA PRO A 267 13.21 -8.61 -2.24
C PRO A 267 14.38 -7.81 -2.83
N ARG A 268 14.05 -6.79 -3.60
CA ARG A 268 14.99 -5.81 -4.18
C ARG A 268 14.67 -4.42 -3.62
N GLU A 269 15.71 -3.69 -3.24
CA GLU A 269 15.56 -2.31 -2.76
C GLU A 269 15.10 -1.39 -3.90
N LEU A 270 14.16 -0.49 -3.61
CA LEU A 270 13.63 0.50 -4.56
C LEU A 270 14.49 1.76 -4.60
N PRO A 271 14.41 2.57 -5.67
CA PRO A 271 14.95 3.92 -5.68
C PRO A 271 14.39 4.76 -4.53
N ALA A 272 15.19 5.73 -4.07
CA ALA A 272 14.81 6.64 -3.00
C ALA A 272 13.50 7.40 -3.31
N ALA A 273 13.28 7.77 -4.57
CA ALA A 273 12.07 8.47 -5.01
C ALA A 273 10.76 7.72 -4.69
N LEU A 274 10.81 6.40 -4.54
CA LEU A 274 9.65 5.55 -4.22
C LEU A 274 9.75 4.95 -2.80
N THR A 275 10.54 5.57 -1.93
CA THR A 275 10.69 5.14 -0.53
C THR A 275 9.65 5.79 0.36
N GLY A 276 8.84 4.96 1.01
CA GLY A 276 7.74 5.43 1.86
C GLY A 276 7.00 4.35 2.61
N ASP A 277 5.94 4.77 3.29
CA ASP A 277 5.04 3.91 4.04
C ASP A 277 3.69 3.82 3.36
N ARG A 278 3.14 2.62 3.30
CA ARG A 278 1.78 2.37 2.83
C ARG A 278 1.53 2.87 1.40
N HIS A 279 2.25 2.33 0.46
CA HIS A 279 2.06 2.63 -0.96
C HIS A 279 0.70 2.18 -1.46
N THR A 280 -0.05 3.11 -2.07
CA THR A 280 -1.30 2.80 -2.77
C THR A 280 -1.22 3.35 -4.19
N ALA A 281 -1.38 2.49 -5.17
CA ALA A 281 -1.19 2.78 -6.58
C ALA A 281 -2.49 2.69 -7.38
N LYS A 282 -2.64 3.57 -8.36
CA LYS A 282 -3.65 3.44 -9.43
C LYS A 282 -3.01 3.83 -10.76
N TYR A 283 -3.44 3.14 -11.81
CA TYR A 283 -3.17 3.59 -13.18
C TYR A 283 -4.08 4.76 -13.53
N THR A 284 -3.52 5.70 -14.24
CA THR A 284 -4.25 6.79 -14.91
C THR A 284 -4.55 6.39 -16.36
N ALA A 285 -5.43 7.12 -17.06
CA ALA A 285 -5.86 6.76 -18.41
C ALA A 285 -4.72 6.75 -19.45
N ASP A 286 -3.63 7.47 -19.19
CA ASP A 286 -2.44 7.48 -20.04
C ASP A 286 -1.45 6.33 -19.74
N GLY A 287 -1.84 5.40 -18.85
CA GLY A 287 -1.05 4.21 -18.49
C GLY A 287 0.05 4.46 -17.46
N ARG A 288 0.20 5.68 -16.96
CA ARG A 288 1.12 5.97 -15.84
C ARG A 288 0.52 5.55 -14.52
N LEU A 289 1.41 5.30 -13.54
CA LEU A 289 1.06 5.06 -12.15
C LEU A 289 1.13 6.37 -11.36
N PHE A 290 0.10 6.60 -10.57
CA PHE A 290 0.12 7.52 -9.45
C PHE A 290 0.17 6.70 -8.17
N ILE A 291 1.25 6.82 -7.39
CA ILE A 291 1.47 6.05 -6.16
C ILE A 291 1.57 7.03 -5.00
N SER A 292 0.62 6.95 -4.07
CA SER A 292 0.56 7.82 -2.90
C SER A 292 1.07 7.10 -1.65
N PHE A 293 1.81 7.81 -0.78
CA PHE A 293 2.42 7.25 0.42
C PHE A 293 2.88 8.35 1.40
N ARG A 294 3.26 7.97 2.64
CA ARG A 294 4.02 8.83 3.53
C ARG A 294 5.49 8.81 3.15
N ASP A 295 6.11 9.97 3.01
CA ASP A 295 7.51 10.07 2.68
C ASP A 295 8.41 9.64 3.85
N THR A 296 9.23 8.63 3.60
CA THR A 296 10.26 8.18 4.55
C THR A 296 11.65 8.13 3.90
N THR A 297 11.80 8.77 2.74
CA THR A 297 13.08 8.92 2.06
C THR A 297 14.10 9.52 3.02
N HIS A 298 15.34 9.02 2.97
CA HIS A 298 16.37 9.43 3.92
C HIS A 298 16.80 10.87 3.70
N ASP A 299 17.05 11.21 2.44
CA ASP A 299 17.47 12.54 2.00
C ASP A 299 16.38 13.15 1.10
N THR A 300 15.53 13.98 1.70
CA THR A 300 14.39 14.61 1.03
C THR A 300 13.90 15.83 1.82
N PRO A 301 13.46 16.91 1.14
CA PRO A 301 12.84 18.06 1.80
C PRO A 301 11.41 17.77 2.30
N THR A 302 10.78 16.66 1.89
CA THR A 302 9.38 16.32 2.21
C THR A 302 9.25 15.18 3.22
N LYS A 303 10.28 14.95 4.03
CA LYS A 303 10.33 13.86 4.99
C LYS A 303 9.22 13.93 6.04
N GLY A 304 8.38 12.90 6.08
CA GLY A 304 7.24 12.81 7.00
C GLY A 304 5.94 13.41 6.45
N ASP A 305 5.97 13.96 5.23
CA ASP A 305 4.83 14.51 4.55
C ASP A 305 4.01 13.46 3.79
N TRP A 306 2.84 13.86 3.36
CA TRP A 306 2.04 13.11 2.41
C TRP A 306 2.46 13.46 0.99
N VAL A 307 2.94 12.45 0.29
CA VAL A 307 3.48 12.60 -1.06
C VAL A 307 2.87 11.59 -2.04
N ALA A 308 3.13 11.83 -3.32
CA ALA A 308 2.92 10.86 -4.38
C ALA A 308 4.14 10.80 -5.31
N TRP A 309 4.24 9.69 -6.01
CA TRP A 309 5.19 9.44 -7.09
C TRP A 309 4.43 9.21 -8.40
N VAL A 310 4.97 9.70 -9.50
CA VAL A 310 4.44 9.49 -10.86
C VAL A 310 5.51 8.90 -11.74
N GLY A 311 5.16 7.82 -12.42
CA GLY A 311 6.04 7.10 -13.33
C GLY A 311 5.32 5.94 -14.01
N THR A 312 6.05 5.00 -14.56
CA THR A 312 5.52 3.83 -15.26
C THR A 312 5.79 2.54 -14.47
N TYR A 313 5.06 1.49 -14.78
CA TYR A 313 5.35 0.14 -14.25
C TYR A 313 6.79 -0.30 -14.59
N ASP A 314 7.25 0.03 -15.80
CA ASP A 314 8.61 -0.27 -16.26
C ASP A 314 9.69 0.46 -15.42
N ASP A 315 9.40 1.64 -14.89
CA ASP A 315 10.32 2.33 -13.95
C ASP A 315 10.52 1.50 -12.67
N ILE A 316 9.45 0.93 -12.13
CA ILE A 316 9.54 0.05 -10.95
C ILE A 316 10.34 -1.21 -11.28
N VAL A 317 10.03 -1.86 -12.41
CA VAL A 317 10.73 -3.09 -12.85
C VAL A 317 12.23 -2.84 -13.04
N LYS A 318 12.59 -1.72 -13.66
CA LYS A 318 13.99 -1.37 -13.97
C LYS A 318 14.70 -0.62 -12.83
N GLY A 319 14.01 -0.29 -11.75
CA GLY A 319 14.60 0.45 -10.63
C GLY A 319 14.93 1.90 -10.98
N ARG A 320 14.13 2.55 -11.83
CA ARG A 320 14.29 3.98 -12.17
C ARG A 320 13.52 4.87 -11.21
N GLU A 321 13.94 6.11 -11.08
CA GLU A 321 13.34 7.09 -10.16
C GLU A 321 11.91 7.54 -10.55
N GLY A 322 11.48 7.32 -11.81
CA GLY A 322 10.21 7.82 -12.34
C GLY A 322 10.32 9.22 -12.95
N GLN A 323 9.20 9.94 -13.02
CA GLN A 323 9.13 11.24 -13.70
C GLN A 323 9.23 12.43 -12.73
N TYR A 324 8.43 12.42 -11.67
CA TYR A 324 8.44 13.45 -10.63
C TYR A 324 7.74 12.95 -9.37
N ARG A 325 7.97 13.66 -8.28
CA ARG A 325 7.22 13.52 -7.03
C ARG A 325 6.25 14.68 -6.85
N VAL A 326 5.27 14.48 -5.99
CA VAL A 326 4.28 15.49 -5.62
C VAL A 326 4.17 15.54 -4.10
N ARG A 327 4.44 16.69 -3.49
CA ARG A 327 4.05 16.95 -2.12
C ARG A 327 2.57 17.31 -2.11
N LEU A 328 1.72 16.43 -1.64
CA LEU A 328 0.27 16.64 -1.58
C LEU A 328 -0.10 17.57 -0.42
N MET A 329 0.45 17.29 0.76
CA MET A 329 0.27 18.13 1.94
C MET A 329 1.50 18.07 2.87
N ASP A 330 1.80 19.21 3.48
CA ASP A 330 2.81 19.39 4.52
C ASP A 330 2.24 18.98 5.88
N ASN A 331 2.84 17.96 6.50
CA ASN A 331 2.43 17.43 7.80
C ASN A 331 3.12 18.18 8.95
N LYS A 332 2.36 18.79 9.83
CA LYS A 332 2.87 19.62 10.96
C LYS A 332 3.34 18.79 12.17
N ASN A 333 3.17 17.46 12.13
CA ASN A 333 3.66 16.56 13.15
C ASN A 333 4.39 15.39 12.49
N ARG A 334 5.71 15.33 12.66
CA ARG A 334 6.59 14.33 12.05
C ARG A 334 5.98 12.93 12.11
N TRP A 335 6.04 12.18 11.00
CA TRP A 335 5.73 10.75 10.91
C TRP A 335 4.26 10.34 11.11
N ASP A 336 3.39 11.23 11.55
CA ASP A 336 2.01 10.87 11.86
C ASP A 336 1.03 11.37 10.80
N CYS A 337 1.13 10.78 9.63
CA CYS A 337 0.19 10.99 8.53
C CYS A 337 0.23 9.83 7.54
N ALA A 338 -0.62 9.90 6.55
CA ALA A 338 -0.67 9.17 5.28
C ALA A 338 -0.74 7.64 5.39
N TYR A 339 -1.95 7.14 5.22
CA TYR A 339 -2.34 5.82 4.75
C TYR A 339 -3.30 6.06 3.59
N PRO A 340 -2.79 6.47 2.42
CA PRO A 340 -3.60 7.16 1.43
C PRO A 340 -4.20 6.22 0.40
N PRO A 341 -5.52 5.92 0.45
CA PRO A 341 -6.21 5.37 -0.71
C PRO A 341 -6.16 6.35 -1.89
N VAL A 342 -6.25 5.80 -3.09
CA VAL A 342 -6.26 6.53 -4.36
C VAL A 342 -7.41 6.03 -5.20
N GLU A 343 -8.25 6.94 -5.69
CA GLU A 343 -9.30 6.66 -6.68
C GLU A 343 -9.05 7.50 -7.92
N VAL A 344 -9.43 6.97 -9.09
CA VAL A 344 -9.38 7.69 -10.38
C VAL A 344 -10.80 7.76 -10.93
N LEU A 345 -11.33 8.97 -11.05
CA LEU A 345 -12.68 9.22 -11.56
C LEU A 345 -12.69 9.08 -13.09
N PRO A 346 -13.87 8.89 -13.71
CA PRO A 346 -13.99 8.74 -15.17
C PRO A 346 -13.43 9.92 -15.99
N ASP A 347 -13.37 11.11 -15.41
CA ASP A 347 -12.79 12.31 -16.03
C ASP A 347 -11.29 12.45 -15.80
N ASN A 348 -10.62 11.38 -15.34
CA ASN A 348 -9.22 11.31 -14.95
C ASN A 348 -8.82 12.19 -13.76
N THR A 349 -9.78 12.69 -12.97
CA THR A 349 -9.46 13.30 -11.70
C THR A 349 -9.00 12.22 -10.71
N ILE A 350 -7.81 12.39 -10.18
CA ILE A 350 -7.27 11.59 -9.09
C ILE A 350 -7.80 12.18 -7.79
N VAL A 351 -8.40 11.33 -6.95
CA VAL A 351 -8.82 11.65 -5.58
C VAL A 351 -8.02 10.77 -4.65
N THR A 352 -7.09 11.35 -3.93
CA THR A 352 -6.34 10.65 -2.89
C THR A 352 -6.69 11.23 -1.53
N THR A 353 -6.83 10.37 -0.52
CA THR A 353 -7.42 10.75 0.76
C THR A 353 -6.55 10.23 1.89
N THR A 354 -6.26 11.05 2.91
CA THR A 354 -5.58 10.54 4.10
C THR A 354 -5.80 11.41 5.33
N TYR A 355 -5.24 10.97 6.42
CA TYR A 355 -5.16 11.71 7.68
C TYR A 355 -3.77 12.36 7.86
N GLY A 356 -3.73 13.37 8.69
CA GLY A 356 -2.49 14.00 9.13
C GLY A 356 -2.76 15.22 10.00
N HIS A 357 -1.70 15.78 10.55
CA HIS A 357 -1.71 17.02 11.32
C HIS A 357 -1.58 18.22 10.37
N TRP A 358 -2.66 18.53 9.66
CA TRP A 358 -2.68 19.57 8.62
C TRP A 358 -2.73 20.98 9.20
N THR A 359 -3.10 21.11 10.47
CA THR A 359 -3.12 22.37 11.23
C THR A 359 -2.27 22.19 12.48
N LYS A 360 -1.33 23.10 12.72
CA LYS A 360 -0.45 23.07 13.89
C LYS A 360 -1.26 23.09 15.20
N GLY A 361 -0.97 22.14 16.10
CA GLY A 361 -1.62 22.04 17.41
C GLY A 361 -2.97 21.33 17.42
N GLU A 362 -3.46 20.85 16.27
CA GLU A 362 -4.70 20.10 16.19
C GLU A 362 -4.48 18.59 16.10
N SER A 363 -5.48 17.84 16.55
CA SER A 363 -5.56 16.40 16.30
C SER A 363 -5.62 16.12 14.81
N PRO A 364 -5.08 15.00 14.30
CA PRO A 364 -5.12 14.67 12.90
C PRO A 364 -6.56 14.46 12.41
N TYR A 365 -6.81 14.87 11.17
CA TYR A 365 -8.11 14.79 10.53
C TYR A 365 -7.98 14.38 9.06
N ILE A 366 -9.09 13.98 8.44
CA ILE A 366 -9.14 13.39 7.11
C ILE A 366 -9.32 14.47 6.03
N VAL A 367 -8.42 14.47 5.06
CA VAL A 367 -8.45 15.36 3.89
C VAL A 367 -8.32 14.54 2.62
N SER A 368 -9.07 14.89 1.58
CA SER A 368 -8.84 14.45 0.20
C SER A 368 -8.14 15.55 -0.59
N VAL A 369 -7.20 15.19 -1.46
CA VAL A 369 -6.60 16.08 -2.45
C VAL A 369 -7.04 15.62 -3.84
N ARG A 370 -7.47 16.58 -4.67
CA ARG A 370 -7.97 16.35 -6.03
C ARG A 370 -7.02 16.99 -7.05
N LEU A 371 -6.66 16.23 -8.08
CA LEU A 371 -5.70 16.68 -9.10
C LEU A 371 -5.85 15.88 -10.40
N LYS A 372 -5.25 16.40 -11.49
CA LYS A 372 -5.08 15.69 -12.75
C LYS A 372 -3.59 15.63 -13.12
N LEU A 373 -3.12 14.53 -13.71
CA LEU A 373 -1.72 14.43 -14.13
C LEU A 373 -1.36 15.51 -15.17
N SER A 374 -2.28 15.89 -16.06
CA SER A 374 -2.05 16.95 -17.04
C SER A 374 -1.71 18.29 -16.41
N GLU A 375 -2.28 18.61 -15.24
CA GLU A 375 -1.96 19.81 -14.48
C GLU A 375 -0.55 19.73 -13.87
N LEU A 376 -0.19 18.57 -13.32
CA LEU A 376 1.14 18.33 -12.76
C LEU A 376 2.22 18.36 -13.85
N ASP A 377 1.96 17.79 -15.01
CA ASP A 377 2.86 17.84 -16.17
C ASP A 377 3.12 19.28 -16.61
N ALA A 378 2.09 20.12 -16.61
CA ALA A 378 2.22 21.54 -16.93
C ALA A 378 3.06 22.29 -15.88
N MET A 379 2.89 21.98 -14.59
CA MET A 379 3.68 22.57 -13.50
C MET A 379 5.15 22.11 -13.59
N ALA A 380 5.41 20.84 -13.82
CA ALA A 380 6.77 20.31 -13.99
C ALA A 380 7.50 20.98 -15.17
N LYS A 381 6.83 21.16 -16.31
CA LYS A 381 7.39 21.85 -17.50
C LYS A 381 7.72 23.31 -17.23
N LYS A 382 6.97 24.00 -16.38
CA LYS A 382 7.23 25.39 -15.98
C LYS A 382 8.30 25.53 -14.91
N GLY A 383 8.81 24.41 -14.37
CA GLY A 383 9.76 24.43 -13.25
C GLY A 383 9.13 24.85 -11.91
N GLU A 384 7.81 24.70 -11.76
CA GLU A 384 7.09 24.96 -10.50
C GLU A 384 7.32 23.79 -9.53
N VAL A 385 8.56 23.68 -9.04
CA VAL A 385 9.03 22.57 -8.20
C VAL A 385 9.66 23.09 -6.92
N LEU A 386 9.70 22.25 -5.90
CA LEU A 386 10.46 22.54 -4.67
C LEU A 386 11.93 22.74 -5.02
N LYS A 387 12.52 23.80 -4.48
CA LYS A 387 13.94 24.13 -4.60
C LYS A 387 14.74 23.48 -3.46
#